data_08ca0eb0e6abfbf7963675020b8d379c
#
_entry.id   08ca0eb0e6abfbf7963675020b8d379c
#
_cell.length_a   1.000
_cell.length_b   1.000
_cell.length_c   1.000
_cell.angle_alpha   90.00
_cell.angle_beta   90.00
_cell.angle_gamma   90.00
#
_symmetry.space_group_name_H-M   'P 1'
#
loop_
_entity.id
_entity.type
_entity.pdbx_description
1 polymer ?
#
loop_
_entity_poly.entity_id
_entity_poly.type
_entity_poly.pdbx_seq_one_letter_code
_entity_poly.pdbx_strand_id
1 'polypeptide(L)'
;MPYGEFLDAFKDKNRTFHYYYSFSEPPGKLNEDLELPPIMNALFEIEKVTYWHGYGTLTRPHTDAMENMMCVYEGYKNFTIVAPMDRKHIYAGTEGYPDNYSPVEFVAPDYVKYP
;
A
#
# COMPACT_ATOMS: atom_id res chain seq x y z
N MET A 1 11.89 -3.36 -14.24
CA MET A 1 12.79 -2.18 -14.13
C MET A 1 13.71 -2.42 -12.94
N PRO A 2 15.02 -2.34 -13.08
CA PRO A 2 15.96 -2.36 -11.96
C PRO A 2 15.75 -1.18 -11.01
N TYR A 3 16.09 -1.34 -9.72
CA TYR A 3 15.85 -0.29 -8.73
C TYR A 3 16.62 1.02 -9.01
N GLY A 4 17.83 0.92 -9.56
CA GLY A 4 18.59 2.10 -9.98
C GLY A 4 17.88 2.93 -11.05
N GLU A 5 17.33 2.27 -12.07
CA GLU A 5 16.52 2.93 -13.10
C GLU A 5 15.24 3.56 -12.54
N PHE A 6 14.61 2.89 -11.56
CA PHE A 6 13.47 3.46 -10.84
C PHE A 6 13.87 4.74 -10.10
N LEU A 7 15.00 4.76 -9.39
CA LEU A 7 15.48 5.93 -8.69
C LEU A 7 15.76 7.12 -9.61
N ASP A 8 16.32 6.86 -10.80
CA ASP A 8 16.59 7.90 -11.79
C ASP A 8 15.27 8.47 -12.35
N ALA A 9 14.33 7.60 -12.70
CA ALA A 9 12.99 8.00 -13.10
C ALA A 9 12.23 8.72 -11.97
N PHE A 10 12.44 8.31 -10.72
CA PHE A 10 11.81 8.90 -9.54
C PHE A 10 12.29 10.34 -9.29
N LYS A 11 13.56 10.65 -9.59
CA LYS A 11 14.16 11.98 -9.45
C LYS A 11 13.70 12.97 -10.53
N ASP A 12 13.18 12.49 -11.65
CA ASP A 12 12.68 13.36 -12.71
C ASP A 12 11.46 14.14 -12.22
N LYS A 13 11.61 15.46 -12.11
CA LYS A 13 10.55 16.37 -11.66
C LYS A 13 9.40 16.51 -12.66
N ASN A 14 9.63 16.16 -13.92
CA ASN A 14 8.63 16.23 -15.00
C ASN A 14 7.92 14.89 -15.21
N ARG A 15 8.14 13.90 -14.34
CA ARG A 15 7.48 12.60 -14.49
C ARG A 15 5.97 12.72 -14.48
N THR A 16 5.33 12.00 -15.39
CA THR A 16 3.88 11.93 -15.52
C THR A 16 3.28 10.65 -14.94
N PHE A 17 4.11 9.79 -14.38
CA PHE A 17 3.69 8.50 -13.83
C PHE A 17 3.88 8.43 -12.32
N HIS A 18 3.05 7.64 -11.67
CA HIS A 18 3.08 7.38 -10.25
C HIS A 18 3.32 5.89 -10.02
N TYR A 19 4.58 5.49 -9.98
CA TYR A 19 4.98 4.12 -9.70
C TYR A 19 5.51 4.00 -8.28
N TYR A 20 5.39 2.82 -7.73
CA TYR A 20 6.12 2.41 -6.55
C TYR A 20 7.03 1.25 -6.89
N TYR A 21 8.07 1.08 -6.10
CA TYR A 21 8.95 -0.07 -6.12
C TYR A 21 8.79 -0.83 -4.81
N SER A 22 8.64 -2.13 -4.88
CA SER A 22 8.53 -2.96 -3.68
C SER A 22 9.55 -4.08 -3.68
N PHE A 23 10.07 -4.38 -2.50
CA PHE A 23 10.90 -5.54 -2.24
C PHE A 23 10.19 -6.43 -1.24
N SER A 24 10.11 -7.72 -1.54
CA SER A 24 9.59 -8.70 -0.59
C SER A 24 10.51 -8.93 0.60
N GLU A 25 11.81 -8.68 0.40
CA GLU A 25 12.86 -8.69 1.41
C GLU A 25 13.76 -7.49 1.13
N PRO A 26 13.86 -6.54 2.06
CA PRO A 26 14.74 -5.40 1.88
C PRO A 26 16.19 -5.86 1.65
N PRO A 27 16.88 -5.32 0.64
CA PRO A 27 18.21 -5.78 0.31
C PRO A 27 19.27 -5.32 1.32
N GLY A 28 20.17 -6.22 1.70
CA GLY A 28 21.45 -5.97 2.36
C GLY A 28 21.39 -4.97 3.51
N LYS A 29 22.12 -3.87 3.39
CA LYS A 29 22.21 -2.83 4.42
C LYS A 29 20.89 -2.18 4.79
N LEU A 30 19.93 -2.08 3.88
CA LEU A 30 18.62 -1.52 4.21
C LEU A 30 17.88 -2.38 5.22
N ASN A 31 18.06 -3.70 5.16
CA ASN A 31 17.49 -4.60 6.16
C ASN A 31 18.15 -4.47 7.53
N GLU A 32 19.43 -4.14 7.58
CA GLU A 32 20.17 -3.89 8.83
C GLU A 32 19.73 -2.59 9.50
N ASP A 33 19.31 -1.59 8.71
CA ASP A 33 18.84 -0.27 9.18
C ASP A 33 17.36 -0.29 9.60
N LEU A 34 16.62 -1.37 9.33
CA LEU A 34 15.21 -1.48 9.65
C LEU A 34 15.00 -2.07 11.04
N GLU A 35 14.79 -1.20 12.02
CA GLU A 35 14.35 -1.62 13.36
C GLU A 35 12.83 -1.79 13.38
N LEU A 36 12.38 -3.03 13.56
CA LEU A 36 10.97 -3.30 13.75
C LEU A 36 10.56 -2.87 15.18
N PRO A 37 9.38 -2.24 15.36
CA PRO A 37 8.88 -1.92 16.68
C PRO A 37 8.89 -3.16 17.59
N PRO A 38 9.39 -3.08 18.84
CA PRO A 38 9.47 -4.24 19.74
C PRO A 38 8.15 -4.98 19.95
N ILE A 39 7.03 -4.26 19.86
CA ILE A 39 5.69 -4.83 19.99
C ILE A 39 5.40 -5.87 18.90
N MET A 40 6.01 -5.72 17.72
CA MET A 40 5.82 -6.68 16.63
C MET A 40 6.33 -8.07 17.02
N ASN A 41 7.55 -8.12 17.55
CA ASN A 41 8.15 -9.40 17.97
C ASN A 41 7.51 -9.97 19.24
N ALA A 42 6.86 -9.13 20.04
CA ALA A 42 6.25 -9.55 21.31
C ALA A 42 4.85 -10.14 21.14
N LEU A 43 4.11 -9.71 20.11
CA LEU A 43 2.69 -10.04 19.96
C LEU A 43 2.37 -10.79 18.65
N PHE A 44 3.27 -10.79 17.68
CA PHE A 44 3.01 -11.31 16.35
C PHE A 44 4.14 -12.22 15.87
N GLU A 45 3.78 -13.23 15.09
CA GLU A 45 4.71 -13.95 14.24
C GLU A 45 4.83 -13.17 12.92
N ILE A 46 6.04 -12.69 12.62
CA ILE A 46 6.27 -11.88 11.43
C ILE A 46 6.50 -12.82 10.25
N GLU A 47 5.51 -12.91 9.38
CA GLU A 47 5.59 -13.76 8.20
C GLU A 47 6.40 -13.09 7.08
N LYS A 48 6.25 -11.77 6.92
CA LYS A 48 6.89 -11.06 5.83
C LYS A 48 7.12 -9.58 6.17
N VAL A 49 8.25 -9.07 5.74
CA VAL A 49 8.53 -7.63 5.71
C VAL A 49 8.62 -7.18 4.25
N THR A 50 7.86 -6.16 3.87
CA THR A 50 7.88 -5.61 2.52
C THR A 50 8.26 -4.14 2.58
N TYR A 51 9.23 -3.75 1.80
CA TYR A 51 9.63 -2.35 1.63
C TYR A 51 8.92 -1.75 0.42
N TRP A 52 8.42 -0.54 0.59
CA TRP A 52 7.73 0.21 -0.45
C TRP A 52 8.36 1.58 -0.64
N HIS A 53 8.72 1.92 -1.87
CA HIS A 53 9.23 3.22 -2.23
C HIS A 53 8.38 3.81 -3.35
N GLY A 54 7.76 4.95 -3.11
CA GLY A 54 6.89 5.59 -4.10
C GLY A 54 6.54 7.03 -3.74
N TYR A 55 5.94 7.73 -4.70
CA TYR A 55 5.45 9.08 -4.52
C TYR A 55 4.14 9.27 -5.28
N GLY A 56 3.15 9.86 -4.61
CA GLY A 56 1.84 10.12 -5.21
C GLY A 56 1.10 8.85 -5.65
N THR A 57 1.41 7.71 -5.03
CA THR A 57 0.78 6.44 -5.37
C THR A 57 -0.56 6.30 -4.67
N LEU A 58 -1.51 5.72 -5.36
CA LEU A 58 -2.83 5.37 -4.84
C LEU A 58 -3.00 3.86 -4.84
N THR A 59 -3.38 3.32 -3.70
CA THR A 59 -3.77 1.92 -3.58
C THR A 59 -5.29 1.85 -3.48
N ARG A 60 -5.92 1.01 -4.29
CA ARG A 60 -7.37 0.78 -4.21
C ARG A 60 -7.75 0.19 -2.86
N PRO A 61 -8.96 0.48 -2.36
CA PRO A 61 -9.44 -0.14 -1.12
C PRO A 61 -9.46 -1.66 -1.26
N HIS A 62 -8.82 -2.33 -0.32
CA HIS A 62 -8.76 -3.79 -0.26
C HIS A 62 -8.56 -4.27 1.16
N THR A 63 -8.78 -5.55 1.37
CA THR A 63 -8.47 -6.24 2.63
C THR A 63 -7.41 -7.29 2.35
N ASP A 64 -6.36 -7.29 3.13
CA ASP A 64 -5.37 -8.36 3.13
C ASP A 64 -5.80 -9.52 4.02
N ALA A 65 -5.27 -10.72 3.74
CA ALA A 65 -5.59 -11.91 4.51
C ALA A 65 -4.93 -11.94 5.90
N MET A 66 -3.93 -11.08 6.10
CA MET A 66 -3.13 -10.99 7.31
C MET A 66 -3.24 -9.63 7.95
N GLU A 67 -2.98 -9.56 9.25
CA GLU A 67 -2.80 -8.30 9.96
C GLU A 67 -1.54 -7.60 9.45
N ASN A 68 -1.64 -6.29 9.22
CA ASN A 68 -0.56 -5.48 8.68
C ASN A 68 -0.18 -4.35 9.63
N MET A 69 1.11 -4.06 9.68
CA MET A 69 1.62 -2.83 10.26
C MET A 69 2.41 -2.05 9.20
N MET A 70 2.03 -0.80 8.97
CA MET A 70 2.73 0.10 8.08
C MET A 70 3.61 1.05 8.88
N CYS A 71 4.93 0.98 8.64
CA CYS A 71 5.90 1.93 9.17
C CYS A 71 6.29 2.93 8.09
N VAL A 72 6.07 4.22 8.32
CA VAL A 72 6.45 5.28 7.38
C VAL A 72 7.76 5.89 7.84
N TYR A 73 8.84 5.67 7.08
CA TYR A 73 10.17 6.19 7.39
C TYR A 73 10.40 7.59 6.82
N GLU A 74 9.80 7.89 5.68
CA GLU A 74 9.90 9.20 5.04
C GLU A 74 8.59 9.59 4.38
N GLY A 75 8.21 10.85 4.49
CA GLY A 75 6.99 11.39 3.91
C GLY A 75 5.74 11.08 4.73
N TYR A 76 4.64 10.82 4.05
CA TYR A 76 3.36 10.50 4.69
C TYR A 76 2.54 9.54 3.83
N LYS A 77 1.65 8.82 4.46
CA LYS A 77 0.63 7.99 3.81
C LYS A 77 -0.72 8.21 4.48
N ASN A 78 -1.71 8.57 3.67
CA ASN A 78 -3.09 8.70 4.12
C ASN A 78 -3.80 7.35 3.99
N PHE A 79 -4.53 6.97 5.03
CA PHE A 79 -5.35 5.78 5.04
C PHE A 79 -6.82 6.16 5.19
N THR A 80 -7.66 5.53 4.39
CA THR A 80 -9.10 5.48 4.62
C THR A 80 -9.44 4.06 5.05
N ILE A 81 -9.96 3.92 6.26
CA ILE A 81 -10.32 2.62 6.84
C ILE A 81 -11.83 2.52 6.89
N VAL A 82 -12.35 1.44 6.34
CA VAL A 82 -13.78 1.12 6.33
C VAL A 82 -14.03 -0.03 7.30
N ALA A 83 -15.02 0.12 8.16
CA ALA A 83 -15.37 -0.94 9.09
C ALA A 83 -15.86 -2.21 8.33
N PRO A 84 -15.54 -3.41 8.82
CA PRO A 84 -15.95 -4.65 8.14
C PRO A 84 -17.43 -4.76 7.84
N MET A 85 -18.29 -4.21 8.72
CA MET A 85 -19.74 -4.18 8.54
C MET A 85 -20.20 -3.30 7.38
N ASP A 86 -19.38 -2.32 6.97
CA ASP A 86 -19.66 -1.39 5.88
C ASP A 86 -19.14 -1.84 4.53
N ARG A 87 -18.56 -3.04 4.47
CA ARG A 87 -17.99 -3.63 3.25
C ARG A 87 -18.95 -3.58 2.06
N LYS A 88 -20.23 -3.78 2.27
CA LYS A 88 -21.27 -3.70 1.23
C LYS A 88 -21.41 -2.31 0.62
N HIS A 89 -21.12 -1.27 1.39
CA HIS A 89 -21.22 0.12 0.96
C HIS A 89 -20.03 0.60 0.14
N ILE A 90 -18.97 -0.17 0.06
CA ILE A 90 -17.84 0.05 -0.82
C ILE A 90 -17.81 -0.92 -2.01
N TYR A 91 -18.88 -1.68 -2.23
CA TYR A 91 -19.04 -2.58 -3.37
C TYR A 91 -17.90 -3.60 -3.53
N ALA A 92 -17.31 -4.05 -2.43
CA ALA A 92 -16.21 -5.01 -2.46
C ALA A 92 -16.61 -6.32 -3.16
N GLY A 93 -15.76 -6.81 -4.07
CA GLY A 93 -15.99 -8.03 -4.84
C GLY A 93 -16.97 -7.88 -5.99
N THR A 94 -17.32 -6.66 -6.39
CA THR A 94 -18.21 -6.40 -7.52
C THR A 94 -17.47 -6.02 -8.79
N GLU A 95 -18.13 -5.98 -9.92
CA GLU A 95 -17.61 -5.53 -11.23
C GLU A 95 -16.35 -6.26 -11.72
N GLY A 96 -16.21 -7.55 -11.39
CA GLY A 96 -15.07 -8.37 -11.79
C GLY A 96 -13.80 -8.14 -10.95
N TYR A 97 -13.89 -7.33 -9.89
CA TYR A 97 -12.82 -7.23 -8.91
C TYR A 97 -12.81 -8.46 -7.98
N PRO A 98 -11.64 -8.88 -7.49
CA PRO A 98 -11.54 -9.91 -6.46
C PRO A 98 -12.35 -9.53 -5.21
N ASP A 99 -12.82 -10.53 -4.47
CA ASP A 99 -13.68 -10.33 -3.29
C ASP A 99 -13.10 -9.40 -2.23
N ASN A 100 -11.79 -9.32 -2.14
CA ASN A 100 -11.07 -8.46 -1.20
C ASN A 100 -10.79 -7.04 -1.72
N TYR A 101 -11.21 -6.70 -2.95
CA TYR A 101 -11.03 -5.37 -3.55
C TYR A 101 -12.35 -4.65 -3.76
N SER A 102 -12.30 -3.31 -3.67
CA SER A 102 -13.40 -2.42 -4.04
C SER A 102 -13.12 -1.73 -5.38
N PRO A 103 -14.12 -1.58 -6.25
CA PRO A 103 -14.01 -0.78 -7.47
C PRO A 103 -14.05 0.73 -7.21
N VAL A 104 -14.45 1.16 -6.00
CA VAL A 104 -14.64 2.58 -5.67
C VAL A 104 -13.31 3.29 -5.52
N GLU A 105 -13.17 4.45 -6.14
CA GLU A 105 -12.02 5.34 -5.97
C GLU A 105 -12.32 6.41 -4.92
N PHE A 106 -11.75 6.29 -3.72
CA PHE A 106 -12.05 7.18 -2.60
C PHE A 106 -11.52 8.62 -2.80
N VAL A 107 -10.55 8.82 -3.69
CA VAL A 107 -10.02 10.15 -3.98
C VAL A 107 -10.94 10.95 -4.90
N ALA A 108 -11.65 10.27 -5.80
CA ALA A 108 -12.60 10.87 -6.73
C ALA A 108 -13.80 9.91 -6.92
N PRO A 109 -14.66 9.76 -5.90
CA PRO A 109 -15.74 8.80 -5.95
C PRO A 109 -16.81 9.20 -6.97
N ASP A 110 -17.24 8.23 -7.77
CA ASP A 110 -18.35 8.36 -8.69
C ASP A 110 -19.67 8.05 -7.95
N TYR A 111 -20.30 9.07 -7.40
CA TYR A 111 -21.55 8.93 -6.66
C TYR A 111 -22.78 8.60 -7.54
N VAL A 112 -22.65 8.64 -8.86
CA VAL A 112 -23.70 8.21 -9.77
C VAL A 112 -23.65 6.70 -9.91
N LYS A 113 -22.44 6.16 -10.06
CA LYS A 113 -22.21 4.73 -10.18
C LYS A 113 -22.26 4.00 -8.83
N TYR A 114 -21.77 4.66 -7.79
CA TYR A 114 -21.70 4.13 -6.42
C TYR A 114 -22.38 5.11 -5.44
N PRO A 115 -23.72 5.13 -5.42
CA PRO A 115 -24.51 6.03 -4.59
C PRO A 115 -24.36 5.81 -3.08
#